data_7ba989a1913d4079aa8b766e1b1c246d
#
_entry.id   7ba989a1913d4079aa8b766e1b1c246d
#
_cell.length_a   1.000
_cell.length_b   1.000
_cell.length_c   1.000
_cell.angle_alpha   90.00
_cell.angle_beta   90.00
_cell.angle_gamma   90.00
#
_symmetry.space_group_name_H-M   'P 1'
#
loop_
_entity.id
_entity.type
_entity.pdbx_description
1 polymer ?
#
loop_
_entity_poly.entity_id
_entity_poly.type
_entity_poly.pdbx_seq_one_letter_code
_entity_poly.pdbx_strand_id
1 'polypeptide(L)'
;STRATVLVATITKIGVDEALSREKLCPVLGYYVASSNDQAIAQARGLLRMSGAGHSASIHSQDAQAAIDFASAVETYRVVVNAPCSQGAAGFATNLPPSFTIGTGFYGRSSIGENIGPQHLLHWTKLAYNNDPAETMGDYTTTQVHHKGPLVKAPADGISGYGGGRSPQVAPQSSPVSQGAGSSQNISRDEIRQIIVEELRA
;
A
#
# COMPACT_ATOMS: atom_id res chain seq x y z
N SER A 1 32.59 -20.39 -8.13
CA SER A 1 32.03 -19.03 -8.38
C SER A 1 30.84 -18.81 -7.46
N THR A 2 30.93 -17.80 -6.64
CA THR A 2 29.83 -17.41 -5.75
C THR A 2 28.75 -16.74 -6.60
N ARG A 3 27.53 -17.27 -6.60
CA ARG A 3 26.42 -16.64 -7.30
C ARG A 3 25.82 -15.57 -6.40
N ALA A 4 25.95 -14.30 -6.76
CA ALA A 4 25.32 -13.21 -6.05
C ALA A 4 23.78 -13.31 -6.20
N THR A 5 23.06 -13.19 -5.10
CA THR A 5 21.58 -13.20 -5.07
C THR A 5 21.01 -11.78 -4.93
N VAL A 6 21.78 -10.87 -4.33
CA VAL A 6 21.41 -9.46 -4.16
C VAL A 6 22.66 -8.62 -4.42
N LEU A 7 22.47 -7.53 -5.13
CA LEU A 7 23.50 -6.48 -5.31
C LEU A 7 23.25 -5.36 -4.32
N VAL A 8 24.32 -4.89 -3.66
CA VAL A 8 24.25 -3.74 -2.76
C VAL A 8 25.19 -2.67 -3.29
N ALA A 9 24.67 -1.49 -3.57
CA ALA A 9 25.43 -0.34 -4.03
C ALA A 9 25.41 0.75 -2.96
N THR A 10 26.61 1.24 -2.59
CA THR A 10 26.71 2.39 -1.68
C THR A 10 26.37 3.66 -2.42
N ILE A 11 25.48 4.45 -1.82
CA ILE A 11 25.09 5.78 -2.32
C ILE A 11 25.49 6.84 -1.29
N THR A 12 25.86 8.02 -1.77
CA THR A 12 26.30 9.14 -0.92
C THR A 12 25.24 10.19 -0.70
N LYS A 13 24.18 10.15 -1.48
CA LYS A 13 23.03 11.06 -1.39
C LYS A 13 21.73 10.31 -1.64
N ILE A 14 20.64 10.88 -1.19
CA ILE A 14 19.29 10.43 -1.47
C ILE A 14 18.56 11.58 -2.17
N GLY A 15 17.90 11.29 -3.28
CA GLY A 15 17.18 12.29 -4.05
C GLY A 15 16.84 11.83 -5.45
N VAL A 16 16.13 12.69 -6.18
CA VAL A 16 15.64 12.41 -7.54
C VAL A 16 16.78 12.19 -8.56
N ASP A 17 17.93 12.79 -8.29
CA ASP A 17 19.12 12.69 -9.14
C ASP A 17 19.98 11.46 -8.83
N GLU A 18 19.61 10.67 -7.80
CA GLU A 18 20.25 9.42 -7.46
C GLU A 18 19.33 8.27 -7.83
N ALA A 19 19.61 7.63 -8.96
CA ALA A 19 18.75 6.56 -9.49
C ALA A 19 18.58 5.39 -8.51
N LEU A 20 19.60 5.08 -7.72
CA LEU A 20 19.57 4.02 -6.71
C LEU A 20 18.77 4.39 -5.45
N SER A 21 18.33 5.64 -5.30
CA SER A 21 17.38 6.05 -4.27
C SER A 21 15.95 5.64 -4.59
N ARG A 22 15.64 5.38 -5.84
CA ARG A 22 14.27 5.04 -6.26
C ARG A 22 13.93 3.60 -5.89
N GLU A 23 12.64 3.31 -5.80
CA GLU A 23 12.18 1.93 -5.67
C GLU A 23 12.67 1.08 -6.83
N LYS A 24 13.22 -0.07 -6.50
CA LYS A 24 13.73 -1.06 -7.46
C LYS A 24 13.03 -2.39 -7.20
N LEU A 25 12.18 -2.80 -8.12
CA LEU A 25 11.49 -4.09 -8.05
C LEU A 25 12.38 -5.24 -8.56
N CYS A 26 13.63 -5.23 -8.12
CA CYS A 26 14.65 -6.22 -8.46
C CYS A 26 15.63 -6.35 -7.27
N PRO A 27 16.48 -7.40 -7.24
CA PRO A 27 17.41 -7.62 -6.12
C PRO A 27 18.63 -6.68 -6.16
N VAL A 28 18.38 -5.38 -6.17
CA VAL A 28 19.39 -4.31 -6.07
C VAL A 28 19.00 -3.39 -4.93
N LEU A 29 19.90 -3.16 -3.99
CA LEU A 29 19.73 -2.28 -2.84
C LEU A 29 20.68 -1.07 -2.91
N GLY A 30 20.12 0.13 -2.71
CA GLY A 30 20.92 1.30 -2.36
C GLY A 30 21.25 1.26 -0.86
N TYR A 31 22.50 1.46 -0.51
CA TYR A 31 22.98 1.49 0.87
C TYR A 31 23.53 2.88 1.21
N TYR A 32 22.95 3.54 2.20
CA TYR A 32 23.36 4.86 2.68
C TYR A 32 23.79 4.78 4.13
N VAL A 33 24.92 5.40 4.45
CA VAL A 33 25.43 5.50 5.84
C VAL A 33 25.03 6.85 6.41
N ALA A 34 24.19 6.84 7.44
CA ALA A 34 23.82 8.02 8.19
C ALA A 34 24.77 8.24 9.38
N SER A 35 25.01 9.51 9.72
CA SER A 35 25.87 9.90 10.86
C SER A 35 25.13 9.87 12.21
N SER A 36 23.79 9.83 12.19
CA SER A 36 22.95 9.79 13.37
C SER A 36 21.58 9.18 13.07
N ASN A 37 20.82 8.81 14.11
CA ASN A 37 19.44 8.34 13.97
C ASN A 37 18.55 9.41 13.32
N ASP A 38 18.70 10.67 13.70
CA ASP A 38 17.93 11.77 13.12
C ASP A 38 18.17 11.91 11.63
N GLN A 39 19.43 11.79 11.21
CA GLN A 39 19.76 11.79 9.79
C GLN A 39 19.17 10.57 9.07
N ALA A 40 19.23 9.39 9.66
CA ALA A 40 18.63 8.18 9.08
C ALA A 40 17.11 8.33 8.90
N ILE A 41 16.42 8.86 9.90
CA ILE A 41 14.98 9.16 9.86
C ILE A 41 14.68 10.19 8.77
N ALA A 42 15.47 11.27 8.68
CA ALA A 42 15.27 12.30 7.67
C ALA A 42 15.43 11.74 6.24
N GLN A 43 16.43 10.88 6.04
CA GLN A 43 16.65 10.21 4.74
C GLN A 43 15.52 9.21 4.41
N ALA A 44 15.05 8.43 5.39
CA ALA A 44 13.93 7.53 5.20
C ALA A 44 12.64 8.29 4.79
N ARG A 45 12.36 9.42 5.44
CA ARG A 45 11.25 10.30 5.05
C ARG A 45 11.42 10.87 3.64
N GLY A 46 12.66 11.24 3.26
CA GLY A 46 12.99 11.68 1.91
C GLY A 46 12.67 10.61 0.86
N LEU A 47 13.04 9.36 1.12
CA LEU A 47 12.72 8.21 0.25
C LEU A 47 11.21 8.00 0.11
N LEU A 48 10.47 8.06 1.21
CA LEU A 48 9.00 7.91 1.20
C LEU A 48 8.31 9.00 0.40
N ARG A 49 8.75 10.25 0.52
CA ARG A 49 8.20 11.36 -0.29
C ARG A 49 8.46 11.19 -1.77
N MET A 50 9.58 10.61 -2.13
CA MET A 50 9.98 10.40 -3.52
C MET A 50 9.31 9.19 -4.16
N SER A 51 9.20 8.06 -3.43
CA SER A 51 8.72 6.79 -3.95
C SER A 51 7.28 6.45 -3.56
N GLY A 52 6.68 7.23 -2.66
CA GLY A 52 5.34 7.02 -2.12
C GLY A 52 5.35 6.63 -0.64
N ALA A 53 4.48 7.26 0.14
CA ALA A 53 4.34 7.04 1.57
C ALA A 53 3.20 6.04 1.89
N GLY A 54 3.10 5.63 3.15
CA GLY A 54 1.99 4.85 3.67
C GLY A 54 2.17 3.33 3.66
N HIS A 55 3.06 2.78 2.83
CA HIS A 55 3.19 1.33 2.72
C HIS A 55 3.84 0.72 3.98
N SER A 56 5.14 0.64 4.06
CA SER A 56 5.87 0.01 5.16
C SER A 56 7.33 0.48 5.23
N ALA A 57 7.87 0.38 6.43
CA ALA A 57 9.29 0.52 6.69
C ALA A 57 9.75 -0.58 7.65
N SER A 58 11.04 -0.82 7.77
CA SER A 58 11.59 -1.70 8.79
C SER A 58 12.75 -1.05 9.51
N ILE A 59 12.92 -1.43 10.77
CA ILE A 59 14.06 -1.06 11.61
C ILE A 59 14.62 -2.30 12.27
N HIS A 60 15.94 -2.42 12.29
CA HIS A 60 16.65 -3.44 13.05
C HIS A 60 17.42 -2.75 14.17
N SER A 61 16.99 -2.94 15.41
CA SER A 61 17.57 -2.31 16.59
C SER A 61 17.31 -3.14 17.84
N GLN A 62 18.21 -3.05 18.82
CA GLN A 62 17.99 -3.51 20.18
C GLN A 62 17.50 -2.37 21.10
N ASP A 63 17.52 -1.14 20.61
CA ASP A 63 17.01 0.02 21.32
C ASP A 63 15.53 0.25 20.99
N ALA A 64 14.68 0.00 21.98
CA ALA A 64 13.23 0.17 21.85
C ALA A 64 12.84 1.64 21.60
N GLN A 65 13.57 2.60 22.22
CA GLN A 65 13.30 4.02 22.01
C GLN A 65 13.57 4.42 20.56
N ALA A 66 14.70 3.97 19.99
CA ALA A 66 15.00 4.23 18.58
C ALA A 66 13.93 3.64 17.64
N ALA A 67 13.36 2.48 17.98
CA ALA A 67 12.26 1.90 17.19
C ALA A 67 10.97 2.74 17.27
N ILE A 68 10.63 3.27 18.44
CA ILE A 68 9.48 4.15 18.63
C ILE A 68 9.69 5.49 17.92
N ASP A 69 10.87 6.09 18.05
CA ASP A 69 11.21 7.37 17.42
C ASP A 69 11.13 7.25 15.90
N PHE A 70 11.69 6.17 15.35
CA PHE A 70 11.58 5.87 13.92
C PHE A 70 10.13 5.69 13.50
N ALA A 71 9.35 4.87 14.21
CA ALA A 71 7.97 4.57 13.87
C ALA A 71 7.06 5.81 13.92
N SER A 72 7.31 6.72 14.87
CA SER A 72 6.54 7.97 15.01
C SER A 72 6.87 9.00 13.93
N ALA A 73 8.06 8.91 13.34
CA ALA A 73 8.57 9.90 12.39
C ALA A 73 8.35 9.52 10.93
N VAL A 74 8.35 8.21 10.59
CA VAL A 74 8.14 7.76 9.21
C VAL A 74 6.66 7.76 8.84
N GLU A 75 6.37 8.17 7.64
CA GLU A 75 4.99 8.30 7.13
C GLU A 75 4.52 6.96 6.53
N THR A 76 4.47 5.91 7.36
CA THR A 76 4.01 4.57 6.98
C THR A 76 3.03 4.00 8.00
N TYR A 77 2.15 3.10 7.57
CA TYR A 77 1.19 2.44 8.45
C TYR A 77 1.74 1.16 9.10
N ARG A 78 2.86 0.68 8.63
CA ARG A 78 3.54 -0.51 9.17
C ARG A 78 5.01 -0.23 9.34
N VAL A 79 5.47 -0.35 10.57
CA VAL A 79 6.91 -0.37 10.90
C VAL A 79 7.24 -1.73 11.46
N VAL A 80 8.04 -2.47 10.72
CA VAL A 80 8.47 -3.82 11.07
C VAL A 80 9.75 -3.74 11.89
N VAL A 81 9.76 -4.33 13.06
CA VAL A 81 10.94 -4.35 13.94
C VAL A 81 11.61 -5.72 13.88
N ASN A 82 12.90 -5.74 13.60
CA ASN A 82 13.77 -6.92 13.61
C ASN A 82 13.28 -8.10 12.72
N ALA A 83 12.55 -7.79 11.67
CA ALA A 83 12.11 -8.77 10.67
C ALA A 83 12.22 -8.19 9.25
N PRO A 84 12.25 -9.03 8.21
CA PRO A 84 12.23 -8.57 6.82
C PRO A 84 10.96 -7.77 6.53
N CYS A 85 11.10 -6.59 5.91
CA CYS A 85 10.00 -5.66 5.71
C CYS A 85 8.81 -6.28 4.97
N SER A 86 9.06 -7.00 3.87
CA SER A 86 8.01 -7.60 3.04
C SER A 86 7.19 -8.65 3.79
N GLN A 87 7.85 -9.58 4.46
CA GLN A 87 7.19 -10.64 5.23
C GLN A 87 6.52 -10.09 6.49
N GLY A 88 7.18 -9.14 7.16
CA GLY A 88 6.65 -8.52 8.37
C GLY A 88 5.43 -7.66 8.08
N ALA A 89 5.47 -6.84 7.05
CA ALA A 89 4.34 -6.00 6.65
C ALA A 89 3.14 -6.83 6.18
N ALA A 90 3.38 -7.95 5.51
CA ALA A 90 2.32 -8.89 5.11
C ALA A 90 1.77 -9.76 6.26
N GLY A 91 2.32 -9.64 7.47
CA GLY A 91 1.84 -10.35 8.66
C GLY A 91 2.37 -11.79 8.82
N PHE A 92 3.31 -12.24 7.96
CA PHE A 92 3.85 -13.61 8.06
C PHE A 92 4.98 -13.75 9.07
N ALA A 93 5.60 -12.65 9.47
CA ALA A 93 6.70 -12.64 10.45
C ALA A 93 6.44 -11.65 11.60
N THR A 94 5.20 -11.21 11.77
CA THR A 94 4.79 -10.25 12.80
C THR A 94 3.38 -10.59 13.31
N ASN A 95 2.88 -9.79 14.26
CA ASN A 95 1.52 -9.89 14.79
C ASN A 95 0.46 -9.15 13.95
N LEU A 96 0.80 -8.66 12.77
CA LEU A 96 -0.18 -8.06 11.87
C LEU A 96 -1.07 -9.14 11.23
N PRO A 97 -2.33 -8.82 10.89
CA PRO A 97 -3.18 -9.72 10.13
C PRO A 97 -2.52 -10.10 8.80
N PRO A 98 -2.43 -11.41 8.46
CA PRO A 98 -1.79 -11.81 7.23
C PRO A 98 -2.59 -11.36 6.00
N SER A 99 -1.93 -10.64 5.09
CA SER A 99 -2.53 -10.22 3.82
C SER A 99 -1.45 -9.79 2.82
N PHE A 100 -1.64 -10.09 1.55
CA PHE A 100 -0.86 -9.51 0.45
C PHE A 100 -1.48 -8.22 -0.10
N THR A 101 -2.72 -7.93 0.26
CA THR A 101 -3.37 -6.65 -0.08
C THR A 101 -3.22 -5.70 1.09
N ILE A 102 -2.39 -4.70 0.92
CA ILE A 102 -1.98 -3.78 1.97
C ILE A 102 -2.43 -2.37 1.61
N GLY A 103 -3.24 -1.76 2.48
CA GLY A 103 -3.66 -0.38 2.34
C GLY A 103 -2.53 0.60 2.72
N THR A 104 -2.43 1.68 1.99
CA THR A 104 -1.45 2.76 2.25
C THR A 104 -2.06 3.96 2.99
N GLY A 105 -3.37 3.94 3.23
CA GLY A 105 -4.12 4.91 4.03
C GLY A 105 -3.91 6.36 3.60
N PHE A 106 -4.08 7.27 4.54
CA PHE A 106 -3.98 8.71 4.30
C PHE A 106 -2.64 9.13 3.66
N TYR A 107 -1.52 8.61 4.16
CA TYR A 107 -0.19 8.95 3.60
C TYR A 107 -0.04 8.52 2.14
N GLY A 108 -0.61 7.39 1.76
CA GLY A 108 -0.59 6.87 0.39
C GLY A 108 -1.81 7.30 -0.45
N ARG A 109 -2.63 8.23 0.07
CA ARG A 109 -3.85 8.74 -0.59
C ARG A 109 -4.86 7.63 -0.91
N SER A 110 -4.99 6.65 0.00
CA SER A 110 -5.99 5.61 -0.07
C SER A 110 -6.90 5.63 1.17
N SER A 111 -8.05 4.95 1.09
CA SER A 111 -9.06 4.99 2.15
C SER A 111 -8.72 4.09 3.35
N ILE A 112 -7.85 3.10 3.18
CA ILE A 112 -7.54 2.10 4.20
C ILE A 112 -6.05 2.03 4.41
N GLY A 113 -5.60 2.09 5.68
CA GLY A 113 -4.20 1.96 6.09
C GLY A 113 -3.84 0.56 6.61
N GLU A 114 -4.78 -0.38 6.61
CA GLU A 114 -4.63 -1.70 7.20
C GLU A 114 -4.29 -2.79 6.18
N ASN A 115 -3.92 -3.96 6.68
CA ASN A 115 -3.87 -5.19 5.89
C ASN A 115 -5.32 -5.62 5.60
N ILE A 116 -5.64 -5.79 4.33
CA ILE A 116 -7.02 -6.06 3.90
C ILE A 116 -7.35 -7.52 4.23
N GLY A 117 -8.40 -7.70 5.04
CA GLY A 117 -8.94 -8.99 5.42
C GLY A 117 -10.41 -9.14 4.98
N PRO A 118 -11.02 -10.30 5.26
CA PRO A 118 -12.42 -10.58 4.89
C PRO A 118 -13.41 -9.55 5.39
N GLN A 119 -13.16 -8.94 6.56
CA GLN A 119 -14.01 -7.91 7.15
C GLN A 119 -14.14 -6.66 6.27
N HIS A 120 -13.17 -6.37 5.42
CA HIS A 120 -13.20 -5.23 4.50
C HIS A 120 -14.02 -5.50 3.24
N LEU A 121 -14.39 -6.76 3.00
CA LEU A 121 -15.21 -7.19 1.87
C LEU A 121 -16.70 -7.29 2.24
N LEU A 122 -17.03 -7.05 3.52
CA LEU A 122 -18.40 -7.10 4.01
C LEU A 122 -19.01 -5.70 4.03
N HIS A 123 -20.28 -5.64 3.65
CA HIS A 123 -21.07 -4.44 3.81
C HIS A 123 -21.66 -4.40 5.22
N TRP A 124 -21.22 -3.43 6.01
CA TRP A 124 -21.69 -3.24 7.37
C TRP A 124 -22.64 -2.05 7.42
N THR A 125 -23.86 -2.30 7.89
CA THR A 125 -24.78 -1.22 8.26
C THR A 125 -24.72 -1.03 9.76
N LYS A 126 -24.43 0.17 10.19
CA LYS A 126 -24.42 0.53 11.62
C LYS A 126 -25.80 1.05 12.01
N LEU A 127 -26.40 0.44 13.03
CA LEU A 127 -27.59 0.94 13.68
C LEU A 127 -27.15 1.89 14.80
N ALA A 128 -27.56 3.15 14.70
CA ALA A 128 -27.28 4.16 15.71
C ALA A 128 -28.57 4.54 16.44
N TYR A 129 -28.47 4.64 17.77
CA TYR A 129 -29.60 5.05 18.61
C TYR A 129 -29.39 6.47 19.12
N ASN A 130 -30.51 7.08 19.55
CA ASN A 130 -30.46 8.31 20.31
C ASN A 130 -29.71 8.09 21.64
N ASN A 131 -28.90 9.04 22.06
CA ASN A 131 -28.23 9.00 23.35
C ASN A 131 -29.17 9.31 24.52
N ASP A 132 -30.34 9.89 24.27
CA ASP A 132 -31.37 10.12 25.28
C ASP A 132 -32.04 8.80 25.60
N PRO A 133 -31.98 8.31 26.85
CA PRO A 133 -32.67 7.07 27.25
C PRO A 133 -34.18 7.08 27.04
N ALA A 134 -34.82 8.25 27.06
CA ALA A 134 -36.24 8.38 26.83
C ALA A 134 -36.65 8.12 25.38
N GLU A 135 -35.71 8.32 24.45
CA GLU A 135 -35.90 8.13 23.01
C GLU A 135 -35.35 6.78 22.50
N THR A 136 -34.80 5.98 23.37
CA THR A 136 -34.23 4.68 23.00
C THR A 136 -35.30 3.61 22.95
N MET A 137 -35.37 2.84 21.88
CA MET A 137 -36.37 1.80 21.66
C MET A 137 -36.10 0.47 22.41
N GLY A 138 -35.31 0.48 23.48
CA GLY A 138 -35.12 -0.69 24.33
C GLY A 138 -34.03 -1.65 23.86
N ASP A 139 -34.10 -2.91 24.27
CA ASP A 139 -33.04 -3.89 24.06
C ASP A 139 -33.11 -4.55 22.69
N TYR A 140 -32.04 -4.44 21.91
CA TYR A 140 -31.90 -5.04 20.59
C TYR A 140 -31.21 -6.39 20.58
N THR A 141 -30.70 -6.88 21.73
CA THR A 141 -29.86 -8.10 21.80
C THR A 141 -30.56 -9.35 21.30
N THR A 142 -31.90 -9.41 21.44
CA THR A 142 -32.73 -10.54 20.98
C THR A 142 -33.39 -10.31 19.64
N THR A 143 -33.20 -9.12 19.05
CA THR A 143 -33.85 -8.77 17.78
C THR A 143 -33.14 -9.44 16.60
N GLN A 144 -33.93 -10.05 15.72
CA GLN A 144 -33.44 -10.74 14.54
C GLN A 144 -33.99 -10.09 13.26
N VAL A 145 -33.20 -10.21 12.18
CA VAL A 145 -33.68 -9.83 10.84
C VAL A 145 -34.72 -10.85 10.37
N HIS A 146 -35.96 -10.43 10.23
CA HIS A 146 -37.04 -11.30 9.75
C HIS A 146 -37.16 -11.34 8.22
N HIS A 147 -36.64 -10.33 7.53
CA HIS A 147 -36.70 -10.29 6.08
C HIS A 147 -35.68 -11.26 5.46
N LYS A 148 -36.17 -12.37 4.90
CA LYS A 148 -35.37 -13.45 4.31
C LYS A 148 -35.63 -13.64 2.81
N GLY A 149 -36.11 -12.63 2.13
CA GLY A 149 -36.44 -12.72 0.71
C GLY A 149 -35.73 -11.64 -0.14
N PRO A 150 -36.06 -11.58 -1.43
CA PRO A 150 -35.60 -10.49 -2.27
C PRO A 150 -36.07 -9.16 -1.70
N LEU A 151 -35.18 -8.19 -1.65
CA LEU A 151 -35.50 -6.84 -1.19
C LEU A 151 -36.59 -6.24 -2.07
N VAL A 152 -37.52 -5.50 -1.45
CA VAL A 152 -38.53 -4.73 -2.17
C VAL A 152 -37.81 -3.77 -3.11
N LYS A 153 -38.19 -3.79 -4.38
CA LYS A 153 -37.62 -2.84 -5.36
C LYS A 153 -37.99 -1.42 -4.95
N ALA A 154 -36.99 -0.53 -4.96
CA ALA A 154 -37.26 0.88 -4.80
C ALA A 154 -38.17 1.36 -5.94
N PRO A 155 -39.14 2.28 -5.67
CA PRO A 155 -39.98 2.88 -6.72
C PRO A 155 -39.05 3.49 -7.81
N ALA A 156 -39.33 3.19 -9.06
CA ALA A 156 -38.54 3.67 -10.20
C ALA A 156 -38.56 5.22 -10.32
N ASP A 157 -39.60 5.82 -9.82
CA ASP A 157 -39.95 7.23 -10.05
C ASP A 157 -39.77 8.12 -8.81
N GLY A 158 -39.23 7.60 -7.75
CA GLY A 158 -39.30 8.28 -6.44
C GLY A 158 -38.13 9.20 -6.08
N ILE A 159 -37.09 9.30 -6.85
CA ILE A 159 -35.94 10.13 -6.50
C ILE A 159 -35.48 10.97 -7.71
N SER A 160 -36.33 11.87 -8.11
CA SER A 160 -35.95 13.00 -8.93
C SER A 160 -35.10 13.94 -8.04
N GLY A 161 -33.80 13.89 -8.14
CA GLY A 161 -32.93 14.82 -7.40
C GLY A 161 -31.63 14.24 -6.88
N TYR A 162 -31.56 12.95 -6.54
CA TYR A 162 -30.27 12.28 -6.43
C TYR A 162 -29.91 11.79 -7.83
N GLY A 163 -28.97 12.45 -8.44
CA GLY A 163 -28.42 12.04 -9.73
C GLY A 163 -27.96 10.59 -9.63
N GLY A 164 -28.90 9.70 -9.87
CA GLY A 164 -28.60 8.32 -10.20
C GLY A 164 -27.77 8.39 -11.46
N GLY A 165 -26.45 8.48 -11.30
CA GLY A 165 -25.54 8.28 -12.39
C GLY A 165 -25.98 6.96 -13.01
N ARG A 166 -26.56 7.03 -14.20
CA ARG A 166 -26.58 5.88 -15.09
C ARG A 166 -25.17 5.33 -14.99
N SER A 167 -25.01 4.15 -14.42
CA SER A 167 -23.83 3.37 -14.70
C SER A 167 -23.62 3.53 -16.19
N PRO A 168 -22.48 4.04 -16.68
CA PRO A 168 -22.24 4.05 -18.08
C PRO A 168 -22.45 2.61 -18.49
N GLN A 169 -23.52 2.34 -19.27
CA GLN A 169 -23.54 1.13 -20.05
C GLN A 169 -22.33 1.29 -20.95
N VAL A 170 -21.24 0.65 -20.54
CA VAL A 170 -20.14 0.38 -21.44
C VAL A 170 -20.75 -0.51 -22.50
N ALA A 171 -21.31 0.13 -23.54
CA ALA A 171 -21.58 -0.57 -24.76
C ALA A 171 -20.25 -1.25 -25.11
N PRO A 172 -20.27 -2.53 -25.50
CA PRO A 172 -19.06 -3.16 -25.99
C PRO A 172 -18.60 -2.36 -27.20
N GLN A 173 -17.70 -1.43 -26.99
CA GLN A 173 -16.97 -0.81 -28.09
C GLN A 173 -16.06 -1.90 -28.63
N SER A 174 -16.53 -2.55 -29.64
CA SER A 174 -15.68 -3.21 -30.61
C SER A 174 -14.92 -2.12 -31.37
N SER A 175 -13.96 -1.53 -30.72
CA SER A 175 -12.95 -0.75 -31.42
C SER A 175 -12.00 -1.76 -32.06
N PRO A 176 -11.80 -1.69 -33.38
CA PRO A 176 -10.75 -2.46 -33.99
C PRO A 176 -9.44 -2.03 -33.31
N VAL A 177 -8.77 -2.95 -32.70
CA VAL A 177 -7.39 -2.78 -32.26
C VAL A 177 -6.61 -2.51 -33.54
N SER A 178 -6.34 -1.24 -33.80
CA SER A 178 -5.29 -0.89 -34.76
C SER A 178 -4.01 -1.43 -34.13
N GLN A 179 -3.48 -2.47 -34.69
CA GLN A 179 -2.13 -2.93 -34.46
C GLN A 179 -1.19 -1.81 -34.94
N GLY A 180 -0.99 -0.83 -34.07
CA GLY A 180 0.17 0.03 -34.14
C GLY A 180 1.36 -0.85 -33.76
N ALA A 181 2.14 -1.19 -34.76
CA ALA A 181 3.43 -1.83 -34.61
C ALA A 181 4.38 -0.87 -33.86
N GLY A 182 4.21 -0.78 -32.53
CA GLY A 182 5.24 -0.32 -31.63
C GLY A 182 6.09 -1.54 -31.32
N SER A 183 7.27 -1.62 -31.91
CA SER A 183 8.27 -2.61 -31.61
C SER A 183 8.62 -2.51 -30.12
N SER A 184 8.02 -3.34 -29.30
CA SER A 184 8.58 -3.64 -27.99
C SER A 184 9.91 -4.34 -28.26
N GLN A 185 11.00 -3.60 -28.22
CA GLN A 185 12.33 -4.18 -28.17
C GLN A 185 12.37 -5.00 -26.89
N ASN A 186 12.25 -6.31 -27.03
CA ASN A 186 12.57 -7.25 -25.98
C ASN A 186 14.06 -7.11 -25.70
N ILE A 187 14.39 -6.29 -24.69
CA ILE A 187 15.76 -6.15 -24.21
C ILE A 187 16.20 -7.53 -23.73
N SER A 188 17.22 -8.07 -24.34
CA SER A 188 17.76 -9.39 -23.98
C SER A 188 18.42 -9.35 -22.60
N ARG A 189 18.52 -10.50 -21.95
CA ARG A 189 19.24 -10.62 -20.67
C ARG A 189 20.69 -10.13 -20.74
N ASP A 190 21.30 -10.24 -21.89
CA ASP A 190 22.69 -9.85 -22.11
C ASP A 190 22.82 -8.33 -22.31
N GLU A 191 21.83 -7.68 -22.94
CA GLU A 191 21.76 -6.22 -23.01
C GLU A 191 21.54 -5.59 -21.63
N ILE A 192 20.67 -6.18 -20.81
CA ILE A 192 20.50 -5.75 -19.41
C ILE A 192 21.80 -5.88 -18.62
N ARG A 193 22.55 -6.98 -18.84
CA ARG A 193 23.87 -7.16 -18.23
C ARG A 193 24.87 -6.11 -18.67
N GLN A 194 24.92 -5.78 -19.94
CA GLN A 194 25.81 -4.75 -20.46
C GLN A 194 25.49 -3.37 -19.88
N ILE A 195 24.24 -2.98 -19.84
CA ILE A 195 23.80 -1.71 -19.23
C ILE A 195 24.23 -1.65 -17.74
N ILE A 196 24.01 -2.73 -16.98
CA ILE A 196 24.40 -2.77 -15.57
C ILE A 196 25.93 -2.70 -15.42
N VAL A 197 26.70 -3.34 -16.30
CA VAL A 197 28.18 -3.33 -16.23
C VAL A 197 28.75 -1.98 -16.65
N GLU A 198 28.15 -1.30 -17.61
CA GLU A 198 28.57 0.05 -18.03
C GLU A 198 28.28 1.08 -16.95
N GLU A 199 27.10 1.03 -16.32
CA GLU A 199 26.73 1.92 -15.19
C GLU A 199 27.60 1.69 -13.95
N LEU A 200 28.10 0.48 -13.75
CA LEU A 200 28.99 0.16 -12.61
C LEU A 200 30.47 0.52 -12.88
N ARG A 201 30.83 0.87 -14.12
CA ARG A 201 32.20 1.27 -14.50
C ARG A 201 32.39 2.79 -14.61
N ALA A 202 31.31 3.57 -14.67
CA ALA A 202 31.28 5.02 -14.65
C ALA A 202 31.24 5.56 -13.22
#